data_2d557e66acbf5acf367c8286fb389c60
#
_entry.id   2d557e66acbf5acf367c8286fb389c60
#
_cell.length_a   1.000
_cell.length_b   1.000
_cell.length_c   1.000
_cell.angle_alpha   90.00
_cell.angle_beta   90.00
_cell.angle_gamma   90.00
#
_symmetry.space_group_name_H-M   'P 1'
#
loop_
_entity.id
_entity.type
_entity.pdbx_description
1 polymer ?
#
loop_
_entity_poly.entity_id
_entity_poly.type
_entity_poly.pdbx_seq_one_letter_code
_entity_poly.pdbx_strand_id
1 'polypeptide(L)'
;LRIFEMPNNPPTVILQAYMDRVNLISITRKRPYLKGIVEKWEEMPVDEKTDEFKVLLDTCRELAKKLVELSDKMGQDMLLYLKSGQDGDLMVNFICTNFPFPIDQKIKLLRCNNLSERMYLLIKLLSQELKLAELKQNIQQRTREDIDRQQREYFLHQQMKNIQDELGNGQDDEIAELRNKGYQKKWSDEVAELFEKEVDKLERINPQSPDYNVQLSYLQTLLG
;
A
#
# COMPACT_ATOMS: atom_id res chain seq x y z
N LEU A 1 -33.76 -19.03 -14.73
CA LEU A 1 -32.63 -19.61 -14.03
C LEU A 1 -32.13 -20.84 -14.78
N ARG A 2 -30.87 -20.87 -15.15
CA ARG A 2 -30.22 -22.07 -15.67
C ARG A 2 -29.43 -22.70 -14.55
N ILE A 3 -29.51 -24.03 -14.42
CA ILE A 3 -28.83 -24.81 -13.37
C ILE A 3 -27.85 -25.73 -14.08
N PHE A 4 -26.59 -25.65 -13.71
CA PHE A 4 -25.53 -26.54 -14.18
C PHE A 4 -25.00 -27.33 -12.98
N GLU A 5 -25.12 -28.64 -13.04
CA GLU A 5 -24.56 -29.54 -12.02
C GLU A 5 -23.16 -29.98 -12.46
N MET A 6 -22.18 -29.76 -11.61
CA MET A 6 -20.83 -30.29 -11.81
C MET A 6 -20.66 -31.54 -10.94
N PRO A 7 -20.23 -32.66 -11.52
CA PRO A 7 -20.04 -33.91 -10.78
C PRO A 7 -18.76 -33.91 -9.96
N ASN A 8 -18.61 -32.90 -9.09
CA ASN A 8 -17.49 -32.79 -8.18
C ASN A 8 -17.86 -33.35 -6.80
N ASN A 9 -16.86 -33.66 -5.99
CA ASN A 9 -17.11 -34.09 -4.61
C ASN A 9 -16.57 -32.98 -3.64
N PRO A 10 -17.40 -32.20 -2.95
CA PRO A 10 -18.88 -32.19 -2.95
C PRO A 10 -19.52 -31.71 -4.26
N PRO A 11 -20.76 -32.12 -4.59
CA PRO A 11 -21.45 -31.69 -5.81
C PRO A 11 -21.63 -30.17 -5.81
N THR A 12 -21.17 -29.52 -6.87
CA THR A 12 -21.26 -28.08 -7.03
C THR A 12 -22.35 -27.74 -8.04
N VAL A 13 -23.20 -26.79 -7.70
CA VAL A 13 -24.29 -26.31 -8.57
C VAL A 13 -24.00 -24.87 -8.95
N ILE A 14 -23.92 -24.61 -10.24
CA ILE A 14 -23.82 -23.24 -10.78
C ILE A 14 -25.22 -22.78 -11.15
N LEU A 15 -25.64 -21.68 -10.53
CA LEU A 15 -26.92 -21.03 -10.82
C LEU A 15 -26.68 -19.79 -11.68
N GLN A 16 -27.18 -19.81 -12.91
CA GLN A 16 -27.18 -18.65 -13.77
C GLN A 16 -28.56 -17.98 -13.73
N ALA A 17 -28.63 -16.79 -13.13
CA ALA A 17 -29.85 -15.97 -13.15
C ALA A 17 -30.01 -15.26 -14.49
N TYR A 18 -31.26 -15.03 -14.88
CA TYR A 18 -31.57 -14.09 -15.94
C TYR A 18 -31.34 -12.67 -15.44
N MET A 19 -30.93 -11.78 -16.34
CA MET A 19 -30.59 -10.38 -16.00
C MET A 19 -31.82 -9.48 -15.89
N ASP A 20 -33.05 -10.04 -15.93
CA ASP A 20 -34.28 -9.27 -15.75
C ASP A 20 -34.44 -8.77 -14.32
N ARG A 21 -34.81 -7.51 -14.20
CA ARG A 21 -35.19 -6.92 -12.91
C ARG A 21 -36.64 -7.25 -12.58
N VAL A 22 -36.89 -7.54 -11.32
CA VAL A 22 -38.23 -7.86 -10.83
C VAL A 22 -38.51 -7.09 -9.56
N ASN A 23 -39.76 -6.72 -9.35
CA ASN A 23 -40.25 -6.12 -8.12
C ASN A 23 -40.90 -7.21 -7.27
N LEU A 24 -40.50 -7.34 -6.02
CA LEU A 24 -41.11 -8.27 -5.07
C LEU A 24 -42.37 -7.62 -4.48
N ILE A 25 -43.52 -8.13 -4.86
CA ILE A 25 -44.83 -7.62 -4.39
C ILE A 25 -45.15 -8.14 -2.99
N SER A 26 -44.99 -9.45 -2.77
CA SER A 26 -45.26 -10.06 -1.48
C SER A 26 -44.51 -11.36 -1.27
N ILE A 27 -44.27 -11.70 0.01
CA ILE A 27 -43.73 -13.00 0.40
C ILE A 27 -44.91 -13.87 0.81
N THR A 28 -45.18 -14.93 0.01
CA THR A 28 -46.30 -15.85 0.25
C THR A 28 -45.95 -17.01 1.18
N ARG A 29 -44.66 -17.38 1.26
CA ARG A 29 -44.19 -18.50 2.09
C ARG A 29 -42.76 -18.24 2.61
N LYS A 30 -42.53 -18.54 3.89
CA LYS A 30 -41.23 -18.34 4.53
C LYS A 30 -40.45 -19.66 4.76
N ARG A 31 -41.10 -20.80 4.87
CA ARG A 31 -40.47 -22.10 5.13
C ARG A 31 -41.01 -23.14 4.15
N PRO A 32 -40.23 -24.18 3.71
CA PRO A 32 -38.80 -24.37 3.99
C PRO A 32 -37.87 -23.38 3.26
N TYR A 33 -38.37 -22.69 2.24
CA TYR A 33 -37.66 -21.61 1.49
C TYR A 33 -38.62 -20.46 1.20
N LEU A 34 -38.04 -19.29 0.94
CA LEU A 34 -38.84 -18.10 0.61
C LEU A 34 -39.52 -18.27 -0.76
N LYS A 35 -40.83 -18.03 -0.79
CA LYS A 35 -41.60 -17.84 -2.03
C LYS A 35 -42.26 -16.49 -2.02
N GLY A 36 -42.35 -15.85 -3.18
CA GLY A 36 -42.98 -14.55 -3.34
C GLY A 36 -43.65 -14.41 -4.70
N ILE A 37 -44.49 -13.42 -4.77
CA ILE A 37 -45.07 -12.94 -6.04
C ILE A 37 -44.16 -11.81 -6.51
N VAL A 38 -43.71 -11.90 -7.73
CA VAL A 38 -42.87 -10.90 -8.40
C VAL A 38 -43.56 -10.37 -9.65
N GLU A 39 -43.31 -9.13 -9.96
CA GLU A 39 -43.71 -8.45 -11.15
C GLU A 39 -42.47 -8.04 -11.94
N LYS A 40 -42.51 -8.17 -13.27
CA LYS A 40 -41.42 -7.74 -14.14
C LYS A 40 -41.31 -6.22 -14.06
N TRP A 41 -40.08 -5.72 -13.83
CA TRP A 41 -39.85 -4.29 -13.85
C TRP A 41 -39.75 -3.81 -15.29
N GLU A 42 -40.66 -2.88 -15.68
CA GLU A 42 -40.66 -2.30 -17.00
C GLU A 42 -39.57 -1.23 -17.09
N GLU A 43 -38.66 -1.41 -18.02
CA GLU A 43 -37.64 -0.41 -18.34
C GLU A 43 -38.19 0.58 -19.36
N MET A 44 -37.82 1.86 -19.19
CA MET A 44 -38.14 2.87 -20.20
C MET A 44 -37.31 2.61 -21.46
N PRO A 45 -37.93 2.59 -22.64
CA PRO A 45 -37.19 2.41 -23.88
C PRO A 45 -36.23 3.58 -24.08
N VAL A 46 -35.00 3.27 -24.42
CA VAL A 46 -33.95 4.24 -24.71
C VAL A 46 -33.47 4.01 -26.14
N ASP A 47 -33.26 5.07 -26.89
CA ASP A 47 -32.65 4.97 -28.22
C ASP A 47 -31.14 4.80 -28.11
N GLU A 48 -30.70 3.54 -28.25
CA GLU A 48 -29.28 3.16 -28.17
C GLU A 48 -28.44 3.65 -29.37
N LYS A 49 -29.09 4.16 -30.43
CA LYS A 49 -28.37 4.65 -31.60
C LYS A 49 -27.89 6.08 -31.46
N THR A 50 -28.34 6.79 -30.44
CA THR A 50 -27.93 8.17 -30.20
C THR A 50 -26.44 8.25 -29.84
N ASP A 51 -25.79 9.32 -30.27
CA ASP A 51 -24.37 9.55 -29.94
C ASP A 51 -24.20 9.78 -28.44
N GLU A 52 -25.19 10.38 -27.78
CA GLU A 52 -25.21 10.54 -26.33
C GLU A 52 -25.16 9.17 -25.62
N PHE A 53 -25.99 8.22 -26.02
CA PHE A 53 -25.99 6.87 -25.43
C PHE A 53 -24.63 6.18 -25.58
N LYS A 54 -24.03 6.25 -26.76
CA LYS A 54 -22.71 5.66 -27.04
C LYS A 54 -21.63 6.27 -26.16
N VAL A 55 -21.61 7.61 -26.04
CA VAL A 55 -20.65 8.32 -25.19
C VAL A 55 -20.82 7.95 -23.72
N LEU A 56 -22.04 7.85 -23.22
CA LEU A 56 -22.32 7.42 -21.85
C LEU A 56 -21.83 5.99 -21.61
N LEU A 57 -22.12 5.07 -22.55
CA LEU A 57 -21.71 3.68 -22.46
C LEU A 57 -20.20 3.52 -22.46
N ASP A 58 -19.52 4.21 -23.37
CA ASP A 58 -18.06 4.19 -23.46
C ASP A 58 -17.41 4.82 -22.22
N THR A 59 -17.98 5.90 -21.70
CA THR A 59 -17.51 6.51 -20.46
C THR A 59 -17.65 5.57 -19.27
N CYS A 60 -18.78 4.88 -19.14
CA CYS A 60 -18.96 3.85 -18.10
C CYS A 60 -17.90 2.75 -18.21
N ARG A 61 -17.67 2.26 -19.44
CA ARG A 61 -16.69 1.21 -19.73
C ARG A 61 -15.27 1.63 -19.36
N GLU A 62 -14.86 2.82 -19.78
CA GLU A 62 -13.50 3.33 -19.53
C GLU A 62 -13.24 3.59 -18.05
N LEU A 63 -14.18 4.19 -17.32
CA LEU A 63 -14.06 4.39 -15.88
C LEU A 63 -14.03 3.07 -15.12
N ALA A 64 -14.86 2.11 -15.52
CA ALA A 64 -14.87 0.79 -14.92
C ALA A 64 -13.53 0.05 -15.15
N LYS A 65 -12.98 0.09 -16.37
CA LYS A 65 -11.65 -0.50 -16.65
C LYS A 65 -10.58 0.11 -15.79
N LYS A 66 -10.47 1.45 -15.72
CA LYS A 66 -9.49 2.14 -14.88
C LYS A 66 -9.60 1.75 -13.41
N LEU A 67 -10.84 1.63 -12.90
CA LEU A 67 -11.05 1.26 -11.51
C LEU A 67 -10.63 -0.19 -11.23
N VAL A 68 -10.86 -1.11 -12.17
CA VAL A 68 -10.37 -2.51 -12.06
C VAL A 68 -8.85 -2.56 -12.08
N GLU A 69 -8.20 -1.81 -12.97
CA GLU A 69 -6.73 -1.75 -13.07
C GLU A 69 -6.05 -1.20 -11.80
N LEU A 70 -6.70 -0.25 -11.11
CA LEU A 70 -6.20 0.31 -9.85
C LEU A 70 -6.54 -0.54 -8.62
N SER A 71 -7.40 -1.54 -8.76
CA SER A 71 -7.91 -2.31 -7.63
C SER A 71 -7.27 -3.69 -7.53
N ASP A 72 -6.50 -3.94 -6.48
CA ASP A 72 -5.94 -5.26 -6.17
C ASP A 72 -7.02 -6.33 -5.89
N LYS A 73 -8.26 -5.92 -5.66
CA LYS A 73 -9.37 -6.80 -5.27
C LYS A 73 -10.23 -7.26 -6.43
N MET A 74 -10.12 -6.63 -7.60
CA MET A 74 -10.92 -6.96 -8.78
C MET A 74 -10.11 -7.83 -9.72
N GLY A 75 -10.68 -8.99 -10.08
CA GLY A 75 -10.00 -9.96 -10.95
C GLY A 75 -9.90 -9.50 -12.40
N GLN A 76 -8.93 -10.06 -13.13
CA GLN A 76 -8.76 -9.81 -14.56
C GLN A 76 -9.97 -10.26 -15.41
N ASP A 77 -10.77 -11.17 -14.90
CA ASP A 77 -12.01 -11.64 -15.55
C ASP A 77 -13.00 -10.48 -15.80
N MET A 78 -13.03 -9.50 -14.89
CA MET A 78 -13.82 -8.28 -15.07
C MET A 78 -13.36 -7.44 -16.27
N LEU A 79 -12.03 -7.31 -16.47
CA LEU A 79 -11.48 -6.62 -17.63
C LEU A 79 -11.84 -7.32 -18.95
N LEU A 80 -11.80 -8.66 -18.95
CA LEU A 80 -12.20 -9.45 -20.12
C LEU A 80 -13.66 -9.21 -20.45
N TYR A 81 -14.54 -9.22 -19.45
CA TYR A 81 -15.96 -8.95 -19.65
C TYR A 81 -16.21 -7.54 -20.19
N LEU A 82 -15.55 -6.51 -19.63
CA LEU A 82 -15.68 -5.13 -20.10
C LEU A 82 -15.13 -4.91 -21.52
N LYS A 83 -14.25 -5.79 -22.00
CA LYS A 83 -13.69 -5.76 -23.36
C LYS A 83 -14.53 -6.55 -24.37
N SER A 84 -15.43 -7.43 -23.94
CA SER A 84 -16.11 -8.42 -24.79
C SER A 84 -17.25 -7.88 -25.66
N GLY A 85 -17.47 -6.55 -25.69
CA GLY A 85 -18.44 -5.92 -26.59
C GLY A 85 -19.90 -6.30 -26.31
N GLN A 86 -20.25 -6.55 -25.04
CA GLN A 86 -21.61 -6.87 -24.60
C GLN A 86 -22.59 -5.73 -24.90
N ASP A 87 -23.88 -6.07 -24.98
CA ASP A 87 -24.97 -5.10 -25.10
C ASP A 87 -24.92 -4.10 -23.95
N GLY A 88 -25.36 -2.85 -24.22
CA GLY A 88 -25.16 -1.74 -23.29
C GLY A 88 -25.81 -1.96 -21.92
N ASP A 89 -27.02 -2.49 -21.88
CA ASP A 89 -27.76 -2.79 -20.66
C ASP A 89 -27.08 -3.91 -19.84
N LEU A 90 -26.60 -4.97 -20.49
CA LEU A 90 -25.89 -6.08 -19.83
C LEU A 90 -24.60 -5.59 -19.18
N MET A 91 -23.84 -4.75 -19.87
CA MET A 91 -22.60 -4.18 -19.34
C MET A 91 -22.87 -3.26 -18.13
N VAL A 92 -23.85 -2.37 -18.23
CA VAL A 92 -24.24 -1.46 -17.14
C VAL A 92 -24.69 -2.26 -15.91
N ASN A 93 -25.54 -3.27 -16.10
CA ASN A 93 -26.03 -4.14 -15.04
C ASN A 93 -24.89 -4.95 -14.40
N PHE A 94 -23.94 -5.43 -15.21
CA PHE A 94 -22.74 -6.12 -14.72
C PHE A 94 -21.91 -5.21 -13.80
N ILE A 95 -21.65 -3.97 -14.22
CA ILE A 95 -20.89 -3.00 -13.41
C ILE A 95 -21.64 -2.69 -12.11
N CYS A 96 -22.93 -2.39 -12.18
CA CYS A 96 -23.76 -2.09 -11.00
C CYS A 96 -23.75 -3.22 -9.96
N THR A 97 -23.71 -4.46 -10.43
CA THR A 97 -23.75 -5.66 -9.55
C THR A 97 -22.40 -5.96 -8.92
N ASN A 98 -21.33 -5.97 -9.72
CA ASN A 98 -20.03 -6.53 -9.34
C ASN A 98 -19.07 -5.51 -8.71
N PHE A 99 -19.32 -4.20 -8.93
CA PHE A 99 -18.46 -3.18 -8.34
C PHE A 99 -18.80 -2.94 -6.85
N PRO A 100 -17.81 -2.53 -6.02
CA PRO A 100 -17.95 -2.44 -4.57
C PRO A 100 -18.66 -1.15 -4.12
N PHE A 101 -19.76 -0.81 -4.78
CA PHE A 101 -20.58 0.33 -4.36
C PHE A 101 -21.31 0.06 -3.03
N PRO A 102 -21.55 1.09 -2.22
CA PRO A 102 -22.42 1.00 -1.05
C PRO A 102 -23.82 0.50 -1.41
N ILE A 103 -24.46 -0.24 -0.50
CA ILE A 103 -25.77 -0.89 -0.75
C ILE A 103 -26.84 0.13 -1.11
N ASP A 104 -26.86 1.30 -0.45
CA ASP A 104 -27.80 2.40 -0.72
C ASP A 104 -27.66 2.93 -2.15
N GLN A 105 -26.44 3.00 -2.68
CA GLN A 105 -26.17 3.41 -4.06
C GLN A 105 -26.58 2.31 -5.06
N LYS A 106 -26.31 1.05 -4.75
CA LYS A 106 -26.79 -0.09 -5.56
C LYS A 106 -28.32 -0.12 -5.64
N ILE A 107 -29.01 0.18 -4.54
CA ILE A 107 -30.48 0.28 -4.55
C ILE A 107 -30.96 1.44 -5.41
N LYS A 108 -30.30 2.59 -5.41
CA LYS A 108 -30.64 3.72 -6.30
C LYS A 108 -30.47 3.35 -7.76
N LEU A 109 -29.34 2.72 -8.13
CA LEU A 109 -29.10 2.23 -9.49
C LEU A 109 -30.16 1.19 -9.91
N LEU A 110 -30.49 0.27 -8.99
CA LEU A 110 -31.50 -0.76 -9.25
C LEU A 110 -32.89 -0.19 -9.49
N ARG A 111 -33.26 0.90 -8.80
CA ARG A 111 -34.58 1.57 -8.93
C ARG A 111 -34.68 2.49 -10.14
N CYS A 112 -33.58 2.83 -10.80
CA CYS A 112 -33.58 3.71 -11.95
C CYS A 112 -34.11 2.97 -13.19
N ASN A 113 -35.24 3.39 -13.74
CA ASN A 113 -35.91 2.73 -14.88
C ASN A 113 -35.34 3.14 -16.23
N ASN A 114 -34.75 4.32 -16.33
CA ASN A 114 -34.11 4.82 -17.52
C ASN A 114 -32.64 4.43 -17.56
N LEU A 115 -32.22 3.76 -18.64
CA LEU A 115 -30.84 3.28 -18.77
C LEU A 115 -29.83 4.43 -18.87
N SER A 116 -30.19 5.52 -19.59
CA SER A 116 -29.31 6.69 -19.69
C SER A 116 -29.12 7.39 -18.34
N GLU A 117 -30.18 7.58 -17.56
CA GLU A 117 -30.11 8.14 -16.21
C GLU A 117 -29.29 7.23 -15.29
N ARG A 118 -29.45 5.91 -15.42
CA ARG A 118 -28.66 4.93 -14.68
C ARG A 118 -27.18 5.03 -15.00
N MET A 119 -26.82 5.22 -16.29
CA MET A 119 -25.44 5.46 -16.72
C MET A 119 -24.87 6.76 -16.14
N TYR A 120 -25.63 7.85 -16.12
CA TYR A 120 -25.20 9.10 -15.46
C TYR A 120 -24.90 8.91 -13.99
N LEU A 121 -25.78 8.21 -13.24
CA LEU A 121 -25.55 7.88 -11.84
C LEU A 121 -24.33 6.98 -11.67
N LEU A 122 -24.16 6.00 -12.55
CA LEU A 122 -23.04 5.06 -12.55
C LEU A 122 -21.72 5.79 -12.81
N ILE A 123 -21.65 6.67 -13.80
CA ILE A 123 -20.46 7.50 -14.10
C ILE A 123 -20.06 8.33 -12.89
N LYS A 124 -21.03 8.94 -12.21
CA LYS A 124 -20.78 9.70 -10.98
C LYS A 124 -20.15 8.83 -9.90
N LEU A 125 -20.70 7.64 -9.65
CA LEU A 125 -20.18 6.70 -8.66
C LEU A 125 -18.80 6.18 -9.04
N LEU A 126 -18.62 5.74 -10.29
CA LEU A 126 -17.31 5.28 -10.78
C LEU A 126 -16.23 6.36 -10.65
N SER A 127 -16.57 7.62 -10.98
CA SER A 127 -15.64 8.73 -10.86
C SER A 127 -15.26 9.02 -9.40
N GLN A 128 -16.18 8.84 -8.45
CA GLN A 128 -15.91 8.99 -7.02
C GLN A 128 -14.99 7.86 -6.52
N GLU A 129 -15.32 6.61 -6.86
CA GLU A 129 -14.50 5.45 -6.48
C GLU A 129 -13.10 5.52 -7.09
N LEU A 130 -12.98 5.97 -8.35
CA LEU A 130 -11.69 6.14 -9.02
C LEU A 130 -10.81 7.14 -8.28
N LYS A 131 -11.36 8.32 -7.92
CA LYS A 131 -10.63 9.32 -7.13
C LYS A 131 -10.17 8.77 -5.78
N LEU A 132 -11.00 7.99 -5.11
CA LEU A 132 -10.64 7.35 -3.84
C LEU A 132 -9.53 6.29 -4.03
N ALA A 133 -9.61 5.50 -5.09
CA ALA A 133 -8.58 4.51 -5.42
C ALA A 133 -7.23 5.18 -5.74
N GLU A 134 -7.23 6.24 -6.56
CA GLU A 134 -6.03 7.03 -6.87
C GLU A 134 -5.42 7.66 -5.62
N LEU A 135 -6.25 8.26 -4.76
CA LEU A 135 -5.79 8.83 -3.50
C LEU A 135 -5.15 7.76 -2.59
N LYS A 136 -5.78 6.60 -2.49
CA LYS A 136 -5.26 5.48 -1.71
C LYS A 136 -3.91 5.00 -2.24
N GLN A 137 -3.77 4.85 -3.56
CA GLN A 137 -2.52 4.47 -4.21
C GLN A 137 -1.41 5.49 -3.92
N ASN A 138 -1.70 6.79 -4.07
CA ASN A 138 -0.75 7.86 -3.77
C ASN A 138 -0.28 7.84 -2.31
N ILE A 139 -1.20 7.62 -1.35
CA ILE A 139 -0.85 7.51 0.07
C ILE A 139 0.04 6.29 0.31
N GLN A 140 -0.30 5.14 -0.27
CA GLN A 140 0.49 3.91 -0.13
C GLN A 140 1.89 4.08 -0.71
N GLN A 141 2.02 4.73 -1.87
CA GLN A 141 3.31 4.99 -2.49
C GLN A 141 4.18 5.90 -1.60
N ARG A 142 3.64 7.03 -1.13
CA ARG A 142 4.37 7.93 -0.22
C ARG A 142 4.81 7.23 1.05
N THR A 143 3.94 6.41 1.63
CA THR A 143 4.27 5.65 2.84
C THR A 143 5.42 4.66 2.60
N ARG A 144 5.44 3.98 1.44
CA ARG A 144 6.56 3.09 1.06
C ARG A 144 7.86 3.88 0.91
N GLU A 145 7.83 5.00 0.19
CA GLU A 145 9.00 5.88 0.01
C GLU A 145 9.55 6.39 1.35
N ASP A 146 8.68 6.76 2.29
CA ASP A 146 9.08 7.20 3.63
C ASP A 146 9.70 6.06 4.45
N ILE A 147 9.12 4.85 4.39
CA ILE A 147 9.68 3.66 5.05
C ILE A 147 11.06 3.32 4.47
N ASP A 148 11.19 3.30 3.14
CA ASP A 148 12.46 2.99 2.47
C ASP A 148 13.54 4.02 2.85
N ARG A 149 13.18 5.31 2.95
CA ARG A 149 14.09 6.37 3.40
C ARG A 149 14.53 6.16 4.84
N GLN A 150 13.61 5.88 5.75
CA GLN A 150 13.94 5.62 7.15
C GLN A 150 14.84 4.38 7.33
N GLN A 151 14.57 3.32 6.60
CA GLN A 151 15.41 2.12 6.62
C GLN A 151 16.82 2.41 6.11
N ARG A 152 16.94 3.21 5.04
CA ARG A 152 18.25 3.62 4.52
C ARG A 152 19.01 4.49 5.51
N GLU A 153 18.36 5.47 6.15
CA GLU A 153 18.95 6.31 7.19
C GLU A 153 19.42 5.48 8.39
N TYR A 154 18.59 4.55 8.85
CA TYR A 154 18.97 3.63 9.92
C TYR A 154 20.19 2.79 9.55
N PHE A 155 20.23 2.22 8.35
CA PHE A 155 21.36 1.44 7.88
C PHE A 155 22.67 2.27 7.80
N LEU A 156 22.58 3.49 7.29
CA LEU A 156 23.75 4.40 7.24
C LEU A 156 24.23 4.78 8.64
N HIS A 157 23.33 5.05 9.57
CA HIS A 157 23.70 5.28 10.97
C HIS A 157 24.38 4.08 11.60
N GLN A 158 23.88 2.88 11.34
CA GLN A 158 24.50 1.66 11.85
C GLN A 158 25.90 1.43 11.26
N GLN A 159 26.08 1.67 9.95
CA GLN A 159 27.41 1.61 9.34
C GLN A 159 28.36 2.65 9.93
N MET A 160 27.90 3.88 10.12
CA MET A 160 28.71 4.94 10.72
C MET A 160 29.14 4.57 12.14
N LYS A 161 28.23 4.02 12.94
CA LYS A 161 28.53 3.53 14.28
C LYS A 161 29.58 2.40 14.25
N ASN A 162 29.42 1.41 13.38
CA ASN A 162 30.39 0.31 13.24
C ASN A 162 31.79 0.84 12.85
N ILE A 163 31.85 1.81 11.93
CA ILE A 163 33.11 2.44 11.53
C ILE A 163 33.72 3.23 12.70
N GLN A 164 32.92 3.92 13.50
CA GLN A 164 33.40 4.62 14.70
C GLN A 164 33.91 3.65 15.75
N ASP A 165 33.20 2.54 15.96
CA ASP A 165 33.64 1.49 16.91
C ASP A 165 34.95 0.82 16.45
N GLU A 166 35.12 0.57 15.15
CA GLU A 166 36.36 0.06 14.58
C GLU A 166 37.53 1.06 14.70
N LEU A 167 37.27 2.34 14.48
CA LEU A 167 38.28 3.40 14.66
C LEU A 167 38.60 3.64 16.12
N GLY A 168 37.61 3.49 17.02
CA GLY A 168 37.79 3.64 18.48
C GLY A 168 38.61 2.50 19.12
N ASN A 169 38.48 1.28 18.64
CA ASN A 169 39.25 0.14 19.11
C ASN A 169 40.76 0.36 18.92
N GLY A 170 41.18 1.00 17.82
CA GLY A 170 42.59 1.34 17.62
C GLY A 170 43.12 2.40 18.60
N GLN A 171 42.27 3.34 19.04
CA GLN A 171 42.62 4.37 19.99
C GLN A 171 42.80 3.80 21.41
N ASP A 172 41.87 2.96 21.83
CA ASP A 172 41.92 2.33 23.17
C ASP A 172 43.18 1.46 23.35
N ASP A 173 43.57 0.72 22.30
CA ASP A 173 44.79 -0.08 22.27
C ASP A 173 46.06 0.80 22.33
N GLU A 174 46.09 1.94 21.60
CA GLU A 174 47.21 2.87 21.61
C GLU A 174 47.38 3.56 22.97
N ILE A 175 46.28 3.98 23.60
CA ILE A 175 46.28 4.58 24.95
C ILE A 175 46.71 3.55 25.98
N ALA A 176 46.23 2.31 25.90
CA ALA A 176 46.63 1.23 26.80
C ALA A 176 48.15 0.93 26.67
N GLU A 177 48.70 0.96 25.46
CA GLU A 177 50.13 0.78 25.23
C GLU A 177 50.96 1.93 25.83
N LEU A 178 50.50 3.18 25.69
CA LEU A 178 51.13 4.34 26.29
C LEU A 178 51.18 4.23 27.83
N ARG A 179 50.05 3.87 28.45
CA ARG A 179 49.98 3.66 29.92
C ARG A 179 50.94 2.56 30.37
N ASN A 180 50.97 1.41 29.67
CA ASN A 180 51.89 0.32 29.99
C ASN A 180 53.36 0.74 29.90
N LYS A 181 53.74 1.51 28.87
CA LYS A 181 55.10 2.06 28.74
C LYS A 181 55.44 3.04 29.87
N GLY A 182 54.47 3.88 30.29
CA GLY A 182 54.61 4.79 31.43
C GLY A 182 54.84 4.07 32.72
N TYR A 183 54.12 2.99 33.04
CA TYR A 183 54.31 2.17 34.25
C TYR A 183 55.67 1.46 34.32
N GLN A 184 56.29 1.19 33.18
CA GLN A 184 57.63 0.57 33.16
C GLN A 184 58.76 1.55 33.41
N LYS A 185 58.51 2.86 33.38
CA LYS A 185 59.50 3.90 33.66
C LYS A 185 59.61 4.13 35.17
N LYS A 186 60.85 4.35 35.68
CA LYS A 186 61.11 4.69 37.06
C LYS A 186 61.04 6.22 37.28
N TRP A 187 59.83 6.76 37.20
CA TRP A 187 59.61 8.18 37.46
C TRP A 187 59.37 8.50 38.93
N SER A 188 59.53 9.78 39.31
CA SER A 188 59.01 10.24 40.59
C SER A 188 57.47 10.27 40.56
N ASP A 189 56.88 10.18 41.76
CA ASP A 189 55.42 10.17 41.90
C ASP A 189 54.76 11.38 41.24
N GLU A 190 55.37 12.55 41.26
CA GLU A 190 54.88 13.79 40.63
C GLU A 190 54.88 13.70 39.10
N VAL A 191 55.89 13.07 38.48
CA VAL A 191 56.03 12.91 37.08
C VAL A 191 55.04 11.82 36.58
N ALA A 192 54.87 10.74 37.32
CA ALA A 192 53.90 9.69 37.03
C ALA A 192 52.47 10.24 37.05
N GLU A 193 52.09 11.06 38.04
CA GLU A 193 50.77 11.69 38.12
C GLU A 193 50.52 12.68 36.98
N LEU A 194 51.56 13.44 36.58
CA LEU A 194 51.47 14.35 35.45
C LEU A 194 51.24 13.58 34.14
N PHE A 195 51.98 12.49 33.95
CA PHE A 195 51.83 11.64 32.74
C PHE A 195 50.44 11.06 32.65
N GLU A 196 49.86 10.52 33.71
CA GLU A 196 48.49 10.00 33.72
C GLU A 196 47.47 11.09 33.38
N LYS A 197 47.59 12.29 33.91
CA LYS A 197 46.73 13.44 33.58
C LYS A 197 46.78 13.79 32.10
N GLU A 198 47.94 13.72 31.48
CA GLU A 198 48.13 14.02 30.08
C GLU A 198 47.61 12.86 29.18
N VAL A 199 47.65 11.60 29.60
CA VAL A 199 47.04 10.46 28.95
C VAL A 199 45.51 10.56 29.02
N ASP A 200 44.94 10.93 30.19
CA ASP A 200 43.50 11.17 30.34
C ASP A 200 42.98 12.31 29.46
N LYS A 201 43.82 13.33 29.18
CA LYS A 201 43.47 14.36 28.20
C LYS A 201 43.41 13.78 26.78
N LEU A 202 44.40 12.96 26.37
CA LEU A 202 44.43 12.33 25.05
C LEU A 202 43.20 11.47 24.81
N GLU A 203 42.74 10.72 25.82
CA GLU A 203 41.56 9.87 25.78
C GLU A 203 40.27 10.66 25.46
N ARG A 204 40.21 11.95 25.85
CA ARG A 204 39.08 12.83 25.64
C ARG A 204 39.11 13.60 24.32
N ILE A 205 40.26 13.62 23.63
CA ILE A 205 40.41 14.31 22.35
C ILE A 205 39.96 13.40 21.22
N ASN A 206 39.21 13.97 20.28
CA ASN A 206 38.80 13.23 19.07
C ASN A 206 40.05 12.79 18.28
N PRO A 207 40.23 11.50 17.96
CA PRO A 207 41.39 10.98 17.24
C PRO A 207 41.66 11.62 15.90
N GLN A 208 40.62 12.14 15.26
CA GLN A 208 40.74 12.84 13.97
C GLN A 208 41.09 14.32 14.09
N SER A 209 41.22 14.83 15.29
CA SER A 209 41.63 16.22 15.53
C SER A 209 43.16 16.35 15.38
N PRO A 210 43.68 17.46 14.82
CA PRO A 210 45.09 17.79 14.82
C PRO A 210 45.68 17.79 16.23
N ASP A 211 44.90 18.19 17.21
CA ASP A 211 45.31 18.27 18.62
C ASP A 211 45.64 16.89 19.22
N TYR A 212 44.97 15.82 18.73
CA TYR A 212 45.28 14.45 19.14
C TYR A 212 46.72 14.06 18.80
N ASN A 213 47.15 14.33 17.58
CA ASN A 213 48.50 13.99 17.14
C ASN A 213 49.58 14.80 17.89
N VAL A 214 49.28 16.06 18.23
CA VAL A 214 50.18 16.90 19.03
C VAL A 214 50.34 16.32 20.43
N GLN A 215 49.22 15.97 21.07
CA GLN A 215 49.21 15.42 22.43
C GLN A 215 49.89 14.05 22.46
N LEU A 216 49.60 13.20 21.45
CA LEU A 216 50.26 11.89 21.30
C LEU A 216 51.78 12.00 21.16
N SER A 217 52.25 12.90 20.28
CA SER A 217 53.69 13.17 20.10
C SER A 217 54.35 13.67 21.36
N TYR A 218 53.68 14.50 22.15
CA TYR A 218 54.15 14.97 23.43
C TYR A 218 54.35 13.81 24.42
N LEU A 219 53.33 12.94 24.56
CA LEU A 219 53.40 11.78 25.45
C LEU A 219 54.46 10.77 24.99
N GLN A 220 54.60 10.53 23.70
CA GLN A 220 55.67 9.68 23.14
C GLN A 220 57.07 10.27 23.43
N THR A 221 57.22 11.61 23.36
CA THR A 221 58.51 12.28 23.69
C THR A 221 58.83 12.15 25.17
N LEU A 222 57.86 12.16 26.07
CA LEU A 222 58.06 11.92 27.50
C LEU A 222 58.50 10.48 27.78
N LEU A 223 58.09 9.54 26.98
CA LEU A 223 58.45 8.11 27.08
C LEU A 223 59.83 7.81 26.46
N GLY A 224 60.31 8.66 25.55
CA GLY A 224 61.56 8.55 24.81
C GLY A 224 62.74 8.27 25.52
#